data_6bf84f098e4b9f18f622ff4dc44aae3d
#
_entry.id   6bf84f098e4b9f18f622ff4dc44aae3d
#
_cell.length_a   1.000
_cell.length_b   1.000
_cell.length_c   1.000
_cell.angle_alpha   90.00
_cell.angle_beta   90.00
_cell.angle_gamma   90.00
#
_symmetry.space_group_name_H-M   'P 1'
#
loop_
_entity.id
_entity.type
_entity.pdbx_description
1 polymer ?
#
loop_
_entity_poly.entity_id
_entity_poly.type
_entity_poly.pdbx_seq_one_letter_code
_entity_poly.pdbx_strand_id
1 'polypeptide(L)'
;MKEVNAPLSESVVYWMRCEHRSQDNWALLYALQKADEKKLPFVVLFSLAASTPNCSYRQKKFLFDGLEELKRSLEKHGVFFVNADVETPEELAERIKEMSPHLLVTDHSSLKPQRKWLETVAYHTLCSVVEVDGRNVVPLRAVSDKQEYAARTIRPKIHRMLEQFLVPFPSLSKLEGHAASFFSDPLTAPLAGKDASTAVSSFVPGEKAARTIFSTFVKEKVHQYLERNDPTKDALSNLSPYLHFGMISAQRIVLDMLENKQVPVEAKEVFLEELVVRRELADNFCFFNPHYDSPQCFPQWAQKTLAKHRADPREHVYSLKEFEEGNTHDSLWNAAQWELVHQGKMHGYMRMYWAKKILEWTATPEDAMRYAIYLNDTYSLDGVDANGYTGVAWSIGGVHDRPWRERAIFGTVRYMNYAGAKRKFKVDVYIQKIAMASGRLLT
;
A
#
# COMPACT_ATOMS: atom_id res chain seq x y z
N MET A 1 -7.42 -4.86 49.97
CA MET A 1 -6.16 -5.56 49.63
C MET A 1 -6.02 -5.44 48.12
N LYS A 2 -4.99 -4.73 47.64
CA LYS A 2 -4.67 -4.76 46.20
C LYS A 2 -4.07 -6.14 45.94
N GLU A 3 -4.72 -6.91 45.03
CA GLU A 3 -4.10 -8.11 44.48
C GLU A 3 -2.77 -7.63 43.79
N VAL A 4 -1.67 -8.05 44.36
CA VAL A 4 -0.36 -7.96 43.70
C VAL A 4 -0.39 -9.01 42.60
N ASN A 5 -0.72 -8.62 41.38
CA ASN A 5 -0.57 -9.50 40.23
C ASN A 5 0.85 -10.02 40.22
N ALA A 6 1.00 -11.34 40.20
CA ALA A 6 2.30 -11.95 39.95
C ALA A 6 2.93 -11.36 38.69
N PRO A 7 4.25 -11.15 38.64
CA PRO A 7 4.89 -10.66 37.42
C PRO A 7 4.49 -11.58 36.27
N LEU A 8 3.96 -11.00 35.18
CA LEU A 8 3.65 -11.73 33.96
C LEU A 8 4.94 -12.48 33.53
N SER A 9 4.80 -13.76 33.23
CA SER A 9 5.90 -14.52 32.61
C SER A 9 6.29 -13.82 31.31
N GLU A 10 7.58 -13.88 30.94
CA GLU A 10 8.04 -13.39 29.64
C GLU A 10 7.15 -13.91 28.51
N SER A 11 6.95 -13.10 27.48
CA SER A 11 6.10 -13.42 26.33
C SER A 11 6.80 -13.18 24.99
N VAL A 12 6.27 -13.76 23.93
CA VAL A 12 6.60 -13.36 22.55
C VAL A 12 5.42 -12.55 22.02
N VAL A 13 5.73 -11.31 21.62
CA VAL A 13 4.72 -10.37 21.09
C VAL A 13 4.95 -10.22 19.60
N TYR A 14 3.91 -10.47 18.79
CA TYR A 14 3.88 -10.06 17.39
C TYR A 14 3.09 -8.78 17.25
N TRP A 15 3.76 -7.66 17.07
CA TRP A 15 3.16 -6.38 16.76
C TRP A 15 2.84 -6.31 15.27
N MET A 16 1.57 -6.59 14.92
CA MET A 16 1.04 -6.59 13.56
C MET A 16 0.75 -5.16 13.09
N ARG A 17 1.47 -4.69 12.07
CA ARG A 17 1.36 -3.32 11.54
C ARG A 17 0.90 -3.23 10.10
N CYS A 18 1.36 -4.13 9.24
CA CYS A 18 1.19 -4.04 7.80
C CYS A 18 0.61 -5.32 7.18
N GLU A 19 0.65 -6.43 7.89
CA GLU A 19 0.31 -7.76 7.41
C GLU A 19 -0.96 -8.29 8.12
N HIS A 20 -2.13 -7.65 7.85
CA HIS A 20 -3.38 -7.93 8.56
C HIS A 20 -4.07 -9.19 8.02
N ARG A 21 -3.41 -10.33 8.18
CA ARG A 21 -3.89 -11.67 7.81
C ARG A 21 -3.40 -12.74 8.77
N SER A 22 -4.19 -13.78 8.90
CA SER A 22 -3.88 -14.93 9.76
C SER A 22 -3.09 -16.01 9.03
N GLN A 23 -3.18 -16.10 7.71
CA GLN A 23 -2.51 -17.11 6.90
C GLN A 23 -1.44 -16.47 6.00
N ASP A 24 -0.46 -17.30 5.59
CA ASP A 24 0.61 -16.85 4.70
C ASP A 24 1.37 -15.60 5.24
N ASN A 25 1.60 -15.56 6.56
CA ASN A 25 2.21 -14.42 7.27
C ASN A 25 3.51 -14.86 7.94
N TRP A 26 4.65 -14.48 7.35
CA TRP A 26 5.98 -14.87 7.84
C TRP A 26 6.31 -14.32 9.22
N ALA A 27 5.88 -13.11 9.55
CA ALA A 27 6.12 -12.53 10.87
C ALA A 27 5.35 -13.28 11.97
N LEU A 28 4.08 -13.63 11.70
CA LEU A 28 3.28 -14.45 12.58
C LEU A 28 3.89 -15.85 12.77
N LEU A 29 4.28 -16.51 11.67
CA LEU A 29 4.90 -17.84 11.72
C LEU A 29 6.23 -17.84 12.48
N TYR A 30 7.08 -16.84 12.25
CA TYR A 30 8.34 -16.68 12.97
C TYR A 30 8.12 -16.45 14.47
N ALA A 31 7.18 -15.57 14.83
CA ALA A 31 6.89 -15.28 16.23
C ALA A 31 6.35 -16.52 16.95
N LEU A 32 5.44 -17.26 16.31
CA LEU A 32 4.92 -18.53 16.82
C LEU A 32 6.01 -19.57 17.03
N GLN A 33 6.88 -19.75 16.05
CA GLN A 33 8.02 -20.65 16.16
C GLN A 33 8.90 -20.29 17.38
N LYS A 34 9.19 -18.99 17.59
CA LYS A 34 9.99 -18.54 18.73
C LYS A 34 9.28 -18.74 20.07
N ALA A 35 7.97 -18.55 20.11
CA ALA A 35 7.18 -18.82 21.31
C ALA A 35 7.21 -20.32 21.68
N ASP A 36 7.04 -21.19 20.70
CA ASP A 36 7.10 -22.64 20.89
C ASP A 36 8.50 -23.13 21.32
N GLU A 37 9.56 -22.68 20.64
CA GLU A 37 10.96 -22.98 21.00
C GLU A 37 11.30 -22.60 22.45
N LYS A 38 10.76 -21.49 22.94
CA LYS A 38 11.00 -20.95 24.28
C LYS A 38 9.95 -21.39 25.32
N LYS A 39 8.84 -22.00 24.86
CA LYS A 39 7.67 -22.32 25.69
C LYS A 39 7.09 -21.09 26.40
N LEU A 40 7.07 -19.97 25.71
CA LEU A 40 6.55 -18.70 26.20
C LEU A 40 5.14 -18.42 25.67
N PRO A 41 4.31 -17.70 26.44
CA PRO A 41 3.06 -17.16 25.93
C PRO A 41 3.24 -16.36 24.65
N PHE A 42 2.28 -16.46 23.72
CA PHE A 42 2.27 -15.74 22.47
C PHE A 42 1.05 -14.84 22.32
N VAL A 43 1.26 -13.64 21.83
CA VAL A 43 0.19 -12.66 21.62
C VAL A 43 0.42 -11.86 20.33
N VAL A 44 -0.68 -11.63 19.60
CA VAL A 44 -0.72 -10.66 18.49
C VAL A 44 -1.21 -9.33 19.04
N LEU A 45 -0.40 -8.31 18.97
CA LEU A 45 -0.72 -6.94 19.34
C LEU A 45 -1.06 -6.12 18.09
N PHE A 46 -2.18 -5.44 18.13
CA PHE A 46 -2.64 -4.52 17.09
C PHE A 46 -2.86 -3.12 17.68
N SER A 47 -2.59 -2.09 16.90
CA SER A 47 -3.01 -0.72 17.16
C SER A 47 -3.40 -0.05 15.85
N LEU A 48 -4.59 0.53 15.80
CA LEU A 48 -5.08 1.20 14.57
C LEU A 48 -4.20 2.39 14.20
N ALA A 49 -3.81 3.23 15.17
CA ALA A 49 -2.95 4.39 14.92
C ALA A 49 -1.58 3.98 14.37
N ALA A 50 -0.96 2.95 14.95
CA ALA A 50 0.34 2.44 14.50
C ALA A 50 0.29 1.75 13.13
N SER A 51 -0.84 1.09 12.80
CA SER A 51 -1.04 0.42 11.50
C SER A 51 -1.39 1.42 10.39
N THR A 52 -2.00 2.55 10.74
CA THR A 52 -2.52 3.54 9.79
C THR A 52 -2.02 4.97 10.03
N PRO A 53 -0.70 5.19 10.29
CA PRO A 53 -0.20 6.54 10.47
C PRO A 53 -0.40 7.33 9.18
N ASN A 54 -0.94 8.54 9.30
CA ASN A 54 -1.28 9.45 8.20
C ASN A 54 -2.38 8.96 7.24
N CYS A 55 -3.03 7.82 7.51
CA CYS A 55 -4.13 7.33 6.70
C CYS A 55 -5.42 8.16 6.91
N SER A 56 -6.19 8.30 5.85
CA SER A 56 -7.51 8.95 5.88
C SER A 56 -8.56 8.08 6.58
N TYR A 57 -9.72 8.69 6.91
CA TYR A 57 -10.83 7.98 7.53
C TYR A 57 -11.24 6.72 6.75
N ARG A 58 -11.37 6.81 5.41
CA ARG A 58 -11.80 5.66 4.60
C ARG A 58 -10.83 4.47 4.65
N GLN A 59 -9.54 4.75 4.73
CA GLN A 59 -8.49 3.73 4.85
C GLN A 59 -8.54 3.07 6.22
N LYS A 60 -8.64 3.87 7.28
CA LYS A 60 -8.80 3.39 8.66
C LYS A 60 -10.07 2.53 8.81
N LYS A 61 -11.17 3.01 8.24
CA LYS A 61 -12.46 2.29 8.26
C LYS A 61 -12.38 0.97 7.50
N PHE A 62 -11.76 0.95 6.32
CA PHE A 62 -11.56 -0.27 5.54
C PHE A 62 -10.73 -1.30 6.30
N LEU A 63 -9.62 -0.90 6.93
CA LEU A 63 -8.85 -1.81 7.77
C LEU A 63 -9.69 -2.30 8.96
N PHE A 64 -10.30 -1.37 9.69
CA PHE A 64 -11.10 -1.66 10.89
C PHE A 64 -12.20 -2.70 10.63
N ASP A 65 -12.94 -2.56 9.53
CA ASP A 65 -14.03 -3.46 9.16
C ASP A 65 -13.55 -4.89 8.85
N GLY A 66 -12.25 -5.08 8.53
CA GLY A 66 -11.65 -6.40 8.34
C GLY A 66 -11.14 -7.07 9.62
N LEU A 67 -10.99 -6.32 10.73
CA LEU A 67 -10.33 -6.82 11.94
C LEU A 67 -11.10 -7.92 12.66
N GLU A 68 -12.41 -7.89 12.65
CA GLU A 68 -13.24 -8.93 13.31
C GLU A 68 -13.05 -10.31 12.66
N GLU A 69 -12.89 -10.36 11.33
CA GLU A 69 -12.57 -11.60 10.61
C GLU A 69 -11.18 -12.11 11.02
N LEU A 70 -10.20 -11.23 11.03
CA LEU A 70 -8.83 -11.54 11.42
C LEU A 70 -8.77 -12.07 12.86
N LYS A 71 -9.37 -11.36 13.81
CA LYS A 71 -9.42 -11.74 15.22
C LYS A 71 -10.00 -13.15 15.39
N ARG A 72 -11.19 -13.41 14.81
CA ARG A 72 -11.82 -14.75 14.86
C ARG A 72 -10.96 -15.83 14.23
N SER A 73 -10.22 -15.50 13.17
CA SER A 73 -9.32 -16.44 12.51
C SER A 73 -8.13 -16.79 13.40
N LEU A 74 -7.53 -15.83 14.09
CA LEU A 74 -6.43 -16.04 15.03
C LEU A 74 -6.90 -16.85 16.25
N GLU A 75 -8.05 -16.49 16.82
CA GLU A 75 -8.64 -17.20 17.98
C GLU A 75 -8.92 -18.68 17.71
N LYS A 76 -9.33 -19.06 16.49
CA LYS A 76 -9.50 -20.48 16.08
C LYS A 76 -8.20 -21.27 16.17
N HIS A 77 -7.06 -20.63 16.05
CA HIS A 77 -5.74 -21.22 16.19
C HIS A 77 -5.16 -21.09 17.60
N GLY A 78 -5.96 -20.60 18.57
CA GLY A 78 -5.50 -20.40 19.96
C GLY A 78 -4.60 -19.19 20.14
N VAL A 79 -4.57 -18.26 19.17
CA VAL A 79 -3.76 -17.05 19.21
C VAL A 79 -4.57 -15.90 19.80
N PHE A 80 -4.07 -15.30 20.89
CA PHE A 80 -4.68 -14.12 21.48
C PHE A 80 -4.43 -12.89 20.60
N PHE A 81 -5.49 -12.16 20.30
CA PHE A 81 -5.45 -10.88 19.63
C PHE A 81 -5.75 -9.76 20.62
N VAL A 82 -4.80 -8.85 20.81
CA VAL A 82 -4.91 -7.72 21.73
C VAL A 82 -4.94 -6.43 20.93
N ASN A 83 -5.96 -5.60 21.19
CA ASN A 83 -5.99 -4.23 20.71
C ASN A 83 -5.35 -3.30 21.74
N ALA A 84 -4.46 -2.41 21.29
CA ALA A 84 -3.96 -1.26 22.02
C ALA A 84 -4.54 0.01 21.41
N ASP A 85 -5.46 0.65 22.13
CA ASP A 85 -6.05 1.94 21.74
C ASP A 85 -5.14 3.06 22.21
N VAL A 86 -4.16 3.40 21.39
CA VAL A 86 -3.10 4.38 21.67
C VAL A 86 -2.96 5.32 20.49
N GLU A 87 -2.50 6.55 20.77
CA GLU A 87 -2.32 7.59 19.73
C GLU A 87 -0.84 7.86 19.41
N THR A 88 0.09 7.43 20.26
CA THR A 88 1.52 7.70 20.13
C THR A 88 2.36 6.43 20.19
N PRO A 89 3.55 6.41 19.57
CA PRO A 89 4.45 5.28 19.67
C PRO A 89 5.01 5.06 21.08
N GLU A 90 5.10 6.11 21.90
CA GLU A 90 5.51 6.03 23.32
C GLU A 90 4.47 5.28 24.15
N GLU A 91 3.18 5.60 24.01
CA GLU A 91 2.09 4.87 24.65
C GLU A 91 2.07 3.40 24.23
N LEU A 92 2.31 3.13 22.95
CA LEU A 92 2.39 1.74 22.47
C LEU A 92 3.58 1.00 23.09
N ALA A 93 4.72 1.66 23.25
CA ALA A 93 5.88 1.06 23.90
C ALA A 93 5.59 0.70 25.38
N GLU A 94 4.86 1.53 26.11
CA GLU A 94 4.42 1.21 27.48
C GLU A 94 3.47 -0.02 27.48
N ARG A 95 2.51 -0.06 26.54
CA ARG A 95 1.61 -1.23 26.41
C ARG A 95 2.39 -2.52 26.10
N ILE A 96 3.42 -2.44 25.29
CA ILE A 96 4.31 -3.59 25.00
C ILE A 96 5.07 -4.01 26.26
N LYS A 97 5.61 -3.07 27.05
CA LYS A 97 6.30 -3.38 28.31
C LYS A 97 5.41 -4.12 29.32
N GLU A 98 4.13 -3.74 29.42
CA GLU A 98 3.16 -4.44 30.27
C GLU A 98 3.01 -5.93 29.93
N MET A 99 3.29 -6.31 28.67
CA MET A 99 3.28 -7.71 28.22
C MET A 99 4.56 -8.48 28.58
N SER A 100 5.55 -7.84 29.20
CA SER A 100 6.86 -8.41 29.53
C SER A 100 7.50 -9.16 28.36
N PRO A 101 7.75 -8.49 27.20
CA PRO A 101 8.20 -9.16 26.01
C PRO A 101 9.63 -9.68 26.16
N HIS A 102 9.84 -10.98 25.95
CA HIS A 102 11.15 -11.59 25.69
C HIS A 102 11.62 -11.25 24.26
N LEU A 103 10.67 -11.25 23.33
CA LEU A 103 10.89 -10.95 21.92
C LEU A 103 9.68 -10.18 21.35
N LEU A 104 9.98 -9.07 20.70
CA LEU A 104 9.03 -8.32 19.88
C LEU A 104 9.30 -8.59 18.40
N VAL A 105 8.35 -9.20 17.71
CA VAL A 105 8.37 -9.39 16.25
C VAL A 105 7.44 -8.39 15.60
N THR A 106 7.82 -7.84 14.46
CA THR A 106 6.96 -6.90 13.73
C THR A 106 7.17 -6.97 12.22
N ASP A 107 6.23 -6.39 11.47
CA ASP A 107 6.26 -6.32 10.01
C ASP A 107 7.22 -5.24 9.51
N HIS A 108 7.83 -5.48 8.36
CA HIS A 108 8.58 -4.47 7.63
C HIS A 108 7.69 -3.42 6.97
N SER A 109 8.17 -2.17 6.97
CA SER A 109 7.61 -1.10 6.15
C SER A 109 8.70 -0.20 5.59
N SER A 110 8.55 0.18 4.32
CA SER A 110 9.46 1.11 3.65
C SER A 110 9.14 2.59 3.93
N LEU A 111 7.97 2.91 4.49
CA LEU A 111 7.52 4.28 4.66
C LEU A 111 8.00 4.94 5.97
N LYS A 112 8.35 6.21 5.91
CA LYS A 112 8.85 7.00 7.06
C LYS A 112 7.94 6.97 8.28
N PRO A 113 6.60 7.14 8.18
CA PRO A 113 5.74 7.15 9.37
C PRO A 113 5.80 5.83 10.15
N GLN A 114 5.67 4.70 9.46
CA GLN A 114 5.74 3.38 10.12
C GLN A 114 7.13 3.08 10.67
N ARG A 115 8.20 3.51 9.98
CA ARG A 115 9.58 3.35 10.45
C ARG A 115 9.82 4.17 11.71
N LYS A 116 9.30 5.41 11.77
CA LYS A 116 9.39 6.25 12.97
C LYS A 116 8.69 5.60 14.17
N TRP A 117 7.52 5.00 13.96
CA TRP A 117 6.84 4.23 15.01
C TRP A 117 7.72 3.09 15.52
N LEU A 118 8.32 2.32 14.60
CA LEU A 118 9.21 1.22 14.99
C LEU A 118 10.45 1.71 15.74
N GLU A 119 11.10 2.75 15.26
CA GLU A 119 12.30 3.32 15.88
C GLU A 119 12.01 3.77 17.31
N THR A 120 10.88 4.48 17.54
CA THR A 120 10.48 4.94 18.87
C THR A 120 10.12 3.77 19.79
N VAL A 121 9.31 2.82 19.32
CA VAL A 121 8.95 1.63 20.10
C VAL A 121 10.19 0.81 20.46
N ALA A 122 11.08 0.56 19.50
CA ALA A 122 12.32 -0.19 19.74
C ALA A 122 13.26 0.52 20.73
N TYR A 123 13.31 1.84 20.73
CA TYR A 123 14.11 2.61 21.68
C TYR A 123 13.57 2.50 23.12
N HIS A 124 12.26 2.46 23.28
CA HIS A 124 11.63 2.42 24.60
C HIS A 124 11.41 1.00 25.16
N THR A 125 11.43 -0.03 24.32
CA THR A 125 11.30 -1.42 24.77
C THR A 125 12.66 -2.01 25.12
N LEU A 126 12.72 -2.78 26.22
CA LEU A 126 13.98 -3.38 26.72
C LEU A 126 14.17 -4.84 26.24
N CYS A 127 13.52 -5.23 25.15
CA CYS A 127 13.60 -6.58 24.59
C CYS A 127 14.25 -6.56 23.19
N SER A 128 14.58 -7.75 22.69
CA SER A 128 15.00 -7.93 21.30
C SER A 128 13.84 -7.61 20.35
N VAL A 129 14.11 -6.83 19.31
CA VAL A 129 13.14 -6.49 18.27
C VAL A 129 13.57 -7.09 16.93
N VAL A 130 12.68 -7.84 16.30
CA VAL A 130 12.90 -8.48 15.00
C VAL A 130 11.87 -7.97 14.00
N GLU A 131 12.34 -7.35 12.92
CA GLU A 131 11.52 -6.94 11.79
C GLU A 131 11.55 -8.02 10.70
N VAL A 132 10.38 -8.47 10.24
CA VAL A 132 10.22 -9.49 9.20
C VAL A 132 9.60 -8.87 7.96
N ASP A 133 10.27 -8.99 6.82
CA ASP A 133 9.74 -8.54 5.53
C ASP A 133 8.94 -9.67 4.87
N GLY A 134 7.64 -9.74 5.20
CA GLY A 134 6.66 -10.61 4.55
C GLY A 134 5.81 -9.86 3.50
N ARG A 135 6.01 -8.54 3.38
CA ARG A 135 5.33 -7.71 2.40
C ARG A 135 5.84 -7.99 0.98
N ASN A 136 7.15 -8.07 0.80
CA ASN A 136 7.80 -8.37 -0.46
C ASN A 136 7.93 -9.88 -0.68
N VAL A 137 7.92 -10.31 -1.93
CA VAL A 137 8.19 -11.71 -2.29
C VAL A 137 9.66 -12.05 -2.05
N VAL A 138 10.54 -11.11 -2.39
CA VAL A 138 11.95 -11.16 -2.01
C VAL A 138 12.21 -10.01 -1.03
N PRO A 139 12.66 -10.29 0.21
CA PRO A 139 12.88 -9.24 1.20
C PRO A 139 13.77 -8.12 0.67
N LEU A 140 13.36 -6.88 0.88
CA LEU A 140 13.96 -5.68 0.32
C LEU A 140 15.49 -5.63 0.48
N ARG A 141 15.97 -5.93 1.70
CA ARG A 141 17.41 -5.90 2.02
C ARG A 141 18.21 -7.07 1.42
N ALA A 142 17.53 -8.17 1.04
CA ALA A 142 18.14 -9.26 0.29
C ALA A 142 18.34 -8.90 -1.18
N VAL A 143 17.43 -8.08 -1.73
CA VAL A 143 17.50 -7.65 -3.14
C VAL A 143 18.61 -6.63 -3.38
N SER A 144 18.70 -5.59 -2.53
CA SER A 144 19.65 -4.50 -2.74
C SER A 144 19.94 -3.74 -1.44
N ASP A 145 21.16 -3.22 -1.32
CA ASP A 145 21.64 -2.36 -0.24
C ASP A 145 21.50 -0.85 -0.55
N LYS A 146 20.90 -0.52 -1.72
CA LYS A 146 20.78 0.86 -2.22
C LYS A 146 19.53 1.09 -3.04
N GLN A 147 19.23 2.36 -3.30
CA GLN A 147 18.17 2.75 -4.21
C GLN A 147 18.45 2.25 -5.63
N GLU A 148 17.49 1.53 -6.21
CA GLU A 148 17.52 1.06 -7.59
C GLU A 148 16.88 2.10 -8.54
N TYR A 149 17.50 2.30 -9.70
CA TYR A 149 17.09 3.39 -10.61
C TYR A 149 15.88 3.04 -11.49
N ALA A 150 15.65 1.76 -11.75
CA ALA A 150 14.59 1.31 -12.65
C ALA A 150 14.35 -0.19 -12.53
N ALA A 151 13.23 -0.67 -13.08
CA ALA A 151 12.93 -2.09 -13.12
C ALA A 151 14.03 -2.93 -13.76
N ARG A 152 14.75 -2.41 -14.76
CA ARG A 152 15.87 -3.10 -15.41
C ARG A 152 17.04 -3.42 -14.48
N THR A 153 17.21 -2.66 -13.38
CA THR A 153 18.31 -2.88 -12.42
C THR A 153 17.90 -3.79 -11.28
N ILE A 154 16.67 -3.73 -10.81
CA ILE A 154 16.17 -4.55 -9.70
C ILE A 154 15.71 -5.94 -10.17
N ARG A 155 15.10 -6.06 -11.36
CA ARG A 155 14.54 -7.32 -11.90
C ARG A 155 15.54 -8.49 -11.87
N PRO A 156 16.76 -8.36 -12.41
CA PRO A 156 17.71 -9.48 -12.37
C PRO A 156 18.11 -9.87 -10.95
N LYS A 157 18.10 -8.94 -10.01
CA LYS A 157 18.40 -9.20 -8.59
C LYS A 157 17.24 -9.98 -7.93
N ILE A 158 16.00 -9.55 -8.15
CA ILE A 158 14.81 -10.25 -7.67
C ILE A 158 14.77 -11.67 -8.24
N HIS A 159 14.89 -11.83 -9.57
CA HIS A 159 14.82 -13.15 -10.22
C HIS A 159 15.87 -14.13 -9.69
N ARG A 160 17.09 -13.66 -9.42
CA ARG A 160 18.14 -14.50 -8.84
C ARG A 160 17.81 -15.02 -7.44
N MET A 161 17.02 -14.26 -6.68
CA MET A 161 16.68 -14.59 -5.29
C MET A 161 15.34 -15.34 -5.17
N LEU A 162 14.52 -15.36 -6.24
CA LEU A 162 13.17 -15.96 -6.18
C LEU A 162 13.21 -17.42 -5.73
N GLU A 163 14.14 -18.23 -6.22
CA GLU A 163 14.24 -19.65 -5.85
C GLU A 163 14.43 -19.85 -4.34
N GLN A 164 15.16 -18.95 -3.71
CA GLN A 164 15.41 -18.99 -2.26
C GLN A 164 14.22 -18.55 -1.43
N PHE A 165 13.48 -17.52 -1.87
CA PHE A 165 12.43 -16.90 -1.07
C PHE A 165 11.01 -17.30 -1.46
N LEU A 166 10.79 -17.75 -2.68
CA LEU A 166 9.49 -18.18 -3.15
C LEU A 166 9.22 -19.64 -2.75
N VAL A 167 9.06 -19.85 -1.45
CA VAL A 167 8.77 -21.15 -0.85
C VAL A 167 7.33 -21.22 -0.36
N PRO A 168 6.71 -22.42 -0.30
CA PRO A 168 5.38 -22.60 0.28
C PRO A 168 5.35 -22.16 1.74
N PHE A 169 4.24 -21.56 2.16
CA PHE A 169 4.03 -21.24 3.57
C PHE A 169 3.72 -22.50 4.38
N PRO A 170 4.33 -22.67 5.58
CA PRO A 170 3.87 -23.66 6.53
C PRO A 170 2.43 -23.38 6.95
N SER A 171 1.68 -24.43 7.25
CA SER A 171 0.35 -24.29 7.86
C SER A 171 0.47 -23.68 9.25
N LEU A 172 -0.46 -22.78 9.59
CA LEU A 172 -0.55 -22.25 10.96
C LEU A 172 -0.96 -23.39 11.89
N SER A 173 -0.05 -23.82 12.76
CA SER A 173 -0.33 -24.83 13.77
C SER A 173 -1.23 -24.25 14.86
N LYS A 174 -2.07 -25.11 15.46
CA LYS A 174 -2.84 -24.73 16.63
C LYS A 174 -1.93 -24.65 17.84
N LEU A 175 -1.96 -23.53 18.54
CA LEU A 175 -1.24 -23.38 19.80
C LEU A 175 -1.97 -24.12 20.92
N GLU A 176 -1.25 -25.05 21.57
CA GLU A 176 -1.74 -25.72 22.77
C GLU A 176 -0.92 -25.26 23.99
N GLY A 177 -1.61 -24.87 25.05
CA GLY A 177 -1.02 -24.68 26.37
C GLY A 177 -0.33 -23.33 26.66
N HIS A 178 -0.42 -22.33 25.81
CA HIS A 178 0.20 -21.00 26.03
C HIS A 178 -0.82 -19.94 26.48
N ALA A 179 -1.75 -20.29 27.37
CA ALA A 179 -2.75 -19.36 27.88
C ALA A 179 -2.11 -18.34 28.83
N ALA A 180 -1.94 -17.11 28.34
CA ALA A 180 -1.73 -15.94 29.18
C ALA A 180 -2.93 -15.01 29.00
N SER A 181 -3.37 -14.37 30.08
CA SER A 181 -4.41 -13.35 30.00
C SER A 181 -3.73 -11.99 29.81
N PHE A 182 -3.92 -11.40 28.63
CA PHE A 182 -3.48 -10.04 28.34
C PHE A 182 -4.68 -9.10 28.35
N PHE A 183 -4.48 -7.91 28.87
CA PHE A 183 -5.50 -6.86 28.78
C PHE A 183 -5.61 -6.36 27.33
N SER A 184 -6.83 -6.27 26.82
CA SER A 184 -7.12 -5.77 25.48
C SER A 184 -8.13 -4.63 25.57
N ASP A 185 -7.80 -3.49 24.97
CA ASP A 185 -8.76 -2.41 24.82
C ASP A 185 -9.88 -2.83 23.84
N PRO A 186 -11.09 -2.26 23.98
CA PRO A 186 -12.13 -2.42 22.98
C PRO A 186 -11.65 -1.97 21.59
N LEU A 187 -12.09 -2.65 20.53
CA LEU A 187 -11.91 -2.15 19.17
C LEU A 187 -12.84 -0.95 18.95
N THR A 188 -12.25 0.24 18.84
CA THR A 188 -12.98 1.49 18.65
C THR A 188 -12.94 1.89 17.17
N ALA A 189 -14.13 2.10 16.58
CA ALA A 189 -14.24 2.50 15.19
C ALA A 189 -13.64 3.89 14.96
N PRO A 190 -12.94 4.13 13.82
CA PRO A 190 -12.40 5.43 13.51
C PRO A 190 -13.51 6.46 13.34
N LEU A 191 -13.26 7.68 13.82
CA LEU A 191 -14.22 8.78 13.72
C LEU A 191 -14.22 9.40 12.33
N ALA A 192 -15.42 9.51 11.73
CA ALA A 192 -15.63 10.24 10.49
C ALA A 192 -15.46 11.77 10.70
N GLY A 193 -15.15 12.49 9.61
CA GLY A 193 -15.13 13.95 9.60
C GLY A 193 -13.82 14.60 10.07
N LYS A 194 -12.78 13.80 10.34
CA LYS A 194 -11.44 14.34 10.62
C LYS A 194 -10.68 14.76 9.34
N ASP A 195 -11.12 14.27 8.17
CA ASP A 195 -10.61 14.62 6.85
C ASP A 195 -11.75 14.66 5.81
N ALA A 196 -11.44 15.01 4.57
CA ALA A 196 -12.43 15.14 3.50
C ALA A 196 -12.95 13.80 2.97
N SER A 197 -12.41 12.65 3.42
CA SER A 197 -12.80 11.35 2.91
C SER A 197 -14.06 10.80 3.58
N THR A 198 -14.81 10.01 2.80
CA THR A 198 -15.96 9.23 3.28
C THR A 198 -15.72 7.75 3.02
N ALA A 199 -16.37 6.87 3.77
CA ALA A 199 -16.30 5.44 3.50
C ALA A 199 -16.81 5.13 2.08
N VAL A 200 -16.23 4.11 1.46
CA VAL A 200 -16.66 3.60 0.15
C VAL A 200 -17.05 2.13 0.27
N SER A 201 -18.06 1.73 -0.52
CA SER A 201 -18.60 0.37 -0.52
C SER A 201 -18.09 -0.48 -1.71
N SER A 202 -17.21 0.06 -2.54
CA SER A 202 -16.71 -0.59 -3.75
C SER A 202 -15.87 -1.84 -3.46
N PHE A 203 -15.34 -1.95 -2.25
CA PHE A 203 -14.50 -3.05 -1.80
C PHE A 203 -14.95 -3.55 -0.43
N VAL A 204 -15.10 -4.86 -0.29
CA VAL A 204 -15.36 -5.52 0.99
C VAL A 204 -14.02 -5.82 1.65
N PRO A 205 -13.75 -5.37 2.88
CA PRO A 205 -12.47 -5.64 3.56
C PRO A 205 -12.34 -7.09 4.04
N GLY A 206 -11.13 -7.49 4.39
CA GLY A 206 -10.81 -8.76 5.02
C GLY A 206 -10.09 -9.76 4.11
N GLU A 207 -9.49 -10.77 4.75
CA GLU A 207 -8.66 -11.79 4.10
C GLU A 207 -9.48 -12.66 3.13
N LYS A 208 -10.71 -13.04 3.52
CA LYS A 208 -11.60 -13.84 2.70
C LYS A 208 -12.04 -13.10 1.44
N ALA A 209 -12.37 -11.81 1.56
CA ALA A 209 -12.73 -10.98 0.42
C ALA A 209 -11.55 -10.82 -0.55
N ALA A 210 -10.34 -10.61 -0.03
CA ALA A 210 -9.11 -10.55 -0.82
C ALA A 210 -8.90 -11.82 -1.65
N ARG A 211 -9.05 -13.00 -1.05
CA ARG A 211 -8.96 -14.31 -1.72
C ARG A 211 -10.05 -14.50 -2.77
N THR A 212 -11.27 -14.05 -2.49
CA THR A 212 -12.39 -14.12 -3.43
C THR A 212 -12.11 -13.26 -4.66
N ILE A 213 -11.64 -12.03 -4.48
CA ILE A 213 -11.29 -11.11 -5.59
C ILE A 213 -10.15 -11.70 -6.42
N PHE A 214 -9.12 -12.26 -5.78
CA PHE A 214 -8.03 -12.93 -6.50
C PHE A 214 -8.53 -14.13 -7.31
N SER A 215 -9.35 -14.98 -6.70
CA SER A 215 -9.92 -16.14 -7.40
C SER A 215 -10.79 -15.72 -8.60
N THR A 216 -11.62 -14.67 -8.45
CA THR A 216 -12.42 -14.11 -9.54
C THR A 216 -11.54 -13.55 -10.65
N PHE A 217 -10.48 -12.81 -10.30
CA PHE A 217 -9.51 -12.30 -11.27
C PHE A 217 -8.89 -13.43 -12.09
N VAL A 218 -8.40 -14.49 -11.43
CA VAL A 218 -7.78 -15.63 -12.10
C VAL A 218 -8.74 -16.37 -13.02
N LYS A 219 -10.00 -16.56 -12.61
CA LYS A 219 -10.99 -17.30 -13.38
C LYS A 219 -11.55 -16.51 -14.57
N GLU A 220 -11.80 -15.21 -14.38
CA GLU A 220 -12.64 -14.43 -15.30
C GLU A 220 -11.88 -13.36 -16.07
N LYS A 221 -10.79 -12.80 -15.51
CA LYS A 221 -10.19 -11.55 -16.00
C LYS A 221 -8.73 -11.67 -16.44
N VAL A 222 -7.97 -12.62 -15.91
CA VAL A 222 -6.52 -12.69 -16.13
C VAL A 222 -6.14 -12.81 -17.61
N HIS A 223 -6.96 -13.47 -18.44
CA HIS A 223 -6.74 -13.59 -19.88
C HIS A 223 -6.87 -12.24 -20.62
N GLN A 224 -7.56 -11.25 -20.03
CA GLN A 224 -7.67 -9.88 -20.55
C GLN A 224 -6.60 -8.94 -19.98
N TYR A 225 -5.72 -9.42 -19.09
CA TYR A 225 -4.77 -8.57 -18.38
C TYR A 225 -3.77 -7.84 -19.31
N LEU A 226 -3.56 -8.33 -20.51
CA LEU A 226 -2.79 -7.63 -21.54
C LEU A 226 -3.43 -6.30 -21.97
N GLU A 227 -4.76 -6.18 -21.81
CA GLU A 227 -5.53 -4.96 -22.07
C GLU A 227 -5.64 -4.03 -20.84
N ARG A 228 -4.92 -4.32 -19.75
CA ARG A 228 -4.97 -3.57 -18.49
C ARG A 228 -4.72 -2.05 -18.59
N ASN A 229 -4.24 -1.58 -19.72
CA ASN A 229 -4.04 -0.15 -19.98
C ASN A 229 -5.24 0.53 -20.65
N ASP A 230 -6.31 -0.20 -20.92
CA ASP A 230 -7.59 0.34 -21.41
C ASP A 230 -8.58 0.46 -20.25
N PRO A 231 -8.90 1.67 -19.76
CA PRO A 231 -9.78 1.86 -18.60
C PRO A 231 -11.26 1.54 -18.90
N THR A 232 -11.62 1.27 -20.14
CA THR A 232 -12.97 0.80 -20.50
C THR A 232 -13.14 -0.71 -20.32
N LYS A 233 -12.02 -1.45 -20.15
CA LYS A 233 -11.98 -2.90 -19.94
C LYS A 233 -11.97 -3.25 -18.46
N ASP A 234 -12.62 -4.35 -18.10
CA ASP A 234 -12.55 -4.89 -16.73
C ASP A 234 -11.42 -5.92 -16.62
N ALA A 235 -10.19 -5.46 -16.85
CA ALA A 235 -8.99 -6.29 -16.92
C ALA A 235 -8.10 -6.22 -15.66
N LEU A 236 -8.49 -5.47 -14.64
CA LEU A 236 -7.68 -5.27 -13.43
C LEU A 236 -7.97 -6.33 -12.37
N SER A 237 -6.92 -6.69 -11.60
CA SER A 237 -7.06 -7.61 -10.46
C SER A 237 -7.82 -7.00 -9.28
N ASN A 238 -7.81 -5.68 -9.13
CA ASN A 238 -8.37 -4.94 -7.99
C ASN A 238 -7.80 -5.34 -6.62
N LEU A 239 -6.59 -5.90 -6.57
CA LEU A 239 -5.95 -6.39 -5.35
C LEU A 239 -5.22 -5.31 -4.54
N SER A 240 -4.99 -4.11 -5.11
CA SER A 240 -4.14 -3.10 -4.46
C SER A 240 -4.61 -2.67 -3.06
N PRO A 241 -5.90 -2.50 -2.73
CA PRO A 241 -6.32 -2.20 -1.35
C PRO A 241 -5.97 -3.32 -0.37
N TYR A 242 -6.11 -4.56 -0.79
CA TYR A 242 -5.82 -5.73 0.05
C TYR A 242 -4.33 -5.97 0.24
N LEU A 243 -3.52 -5.73 -0.79
CA LEU A 243 -2.06 -5.78 -0.72
C LEU A 243 -1.50 -4.65 0.14
N HIS A 244 -2.13 -3.46 0.08
CA HIS A 244 -1.76 -2.32 0.91
C HIS A 244 -1.87 -2.64 2.40
N PHE A 245 -3.02 -3.19 2.82
CA PHE A 245 -3.25 -3.58 4.23
C PHE A 245 -2.77 -4.99 4.57
N GLY A 246 -2.09 -5.68 3.65
CA GLY A 246 -1.58 -7.03 3.90
C GLY A 246 -2.66 -8.09 4.17
N MET A 247 -3.90 -7.87 3.70
CA MET A 247 -5.01 -8.83 3.80
C MET A 247 -4.85 -10.03 2.87
N ILE A 248 -3.87 -9.97 1.95
CA ILE A 248 -3.42 -11.10 1.12
C ILE A 248 -1.91 -10.99 0.91
N SER A 249 -1.23 -12.12 0.88
CA SER A 249 0.21 -12.19 0.62
C SER A 249 0.52 -12.09 -0.87
N ALA A 250 1.44 -11.20 -1.25
CA ALA A 250 1.96 -11.14 -2.62
C ALA A 250 2.64 -12.47 -3.01
N GLN A 251 3.39 -13.08 -2.10
CA GLN A 251 4.03 -14.37 -2.32
C GLN A 251 3.01 -15.49 -2.57
N ARG A 252 1.89 -15.53 -1.83
CA ARG A 252 0.80 -16.49 -2.06
C ARG A 252 0.21 -16.32 -3.45
N ILE A 253 -0.04 -15.08 -3.87
CA ILE A 253 -0.54 -14.79 -5.23
C ILE A 253 0.44 -15.33 -6.29
N VAL A 254 1.75 -15.11 -6.10
CA VAL A 254 2.77 -15.61 -7.04
C VAL A 254 2.77 -17.14 -7.09
N LEU A 255 2.76 -17.82 -5.93
CA LEU A 255 2.70 -19.28 -5.88
C LEU A 255 1.49 -19.83 -6.62
N ASP A 256 0.29 -19.33 -6.30
CA ASP A 256 -0.96 -19.78 -6.93
C ASP A 256 -0.99 -19.49 -8.44
N MET A 257 -0.43 -18.34 -8.88
CA MET A 257 -0.31 -18.01 -10.31
C MET A 257 0.66 -18.93 -11.04
N LEU A 258 1.78 -19.31 -10.42
CA LEU A 258 2.76 -20.20 -11.05
C LEU A 258 2.24 -21.63 -11.17
N GLU A 259 1.53 -22.13 -10.17
CA GLU A 259 0.90 -23.45 -10.17
C GLU A 259 -0.26 -23.57 -11.16
N ASN A 260 -0.95 -22.46 -11.45
CA ASN A 260 -2.12 -22.46 -12.32
C ASN A 260 -1.71 -22.59 -13.81
N LYS A 261 -1.89 -23.79 -14.38
CA LYS A 261 -1.58 -24.11 -15.77
C LYS A 261 -2.60 -23.55 -16.80
N GLN A 262 -3.77 -23.08 -16.35
CA GLN A 262 -4.82 -22.54 -17.22
C GLN A 262 -4.60 -21.07 -17.58
N VAL A 263 -3.80 -20.35 -16.78
CA VAL A 263 -3.49 -18.94 -17.04
C VAL A 263 -2.48 -18.84 -18.19
N PRO A 264 -2.77 -18.04 -19.23
CA PRO A 264 -1.83 -17.81 -20.34
C PRO A 264 -0.47 -17.30 -19.84
N VAL A 265 0.61 -17.86 -20.36
CA VAL A 265 1.99 -17.53 -19.89
C VAL A 265 2.27 -16.04 -19.98
N GLU A 266 1.93 -15.40 -21.10
CA GLU A 266 2.17 -13.98 -21.32
C GLU A 266 1.39 -13.10 -20.32
N ALA A 267 0.13 -13.41 -20.05
CA ALA A 267 -0.68 -12.68 -19.06
C ALA A 267 -0.10 -12.87 -17.66
N LYS A 268 0.36 -14.07 -17.33
CA LYS A 268 1.04 -14.39 -16.06
C LYS A 268 2.32 -13.57 -15.90
N GLU A 269 3.21 -13.59 -16.88
CA GLU A 269 4.47 -12.85 -16.84
C GLU A 269 4.25 -11.35 -16.64
N VAL A 270 3.31 -10.78 -17.39
CA VAL A 270 2.97 -9.35 -17.28
C VAL A 270 2.36 -9.02 -15.93
N PHE A 271 1.51 -9.88 -15.37
CA PHE A 271 0.94 -9.68 -14.04
C PHE A 271 2.01 -9.77 -12.95
N LEU A 272 2.90 -10.77 -13.02
CA LEU A 272 3.98 -10.95 -12.05
C LEU A 272 5.03 -9.83 -12.13
N GLU A 273 5.30 -9.28 -13.33
CA GLU A 273 6.15 -8.09 -13.46
C GLU A 273 5.62 -6.91 -12.64
N GLU A 274 4.30 -6.65 -12.69
CA GLU A 274 3.69 -5.55 -11.93
C GLU A 274 3.64 -5.87 -10.42
N LEU A 275 3.23 -7.09 -10.04
CA LEU A 275 3.04 -7.49 -8.65
C LEU A 275 4.37 -7.58 -7.88
N VAL A 276 5.43 -8.09 -8.52
CA VAL A 276 6.72 -8.34 -7.88
C VAL A 276 7.68 -7.20 -8.21
N VAL A 277 8.11 -7.11 -9.48
CA VAL A 277 9.21 -6.20 -9.85
C VAL A 277 8.86 -4.73 -9.63
N ARG A 278 7.67 -4.30 -10.09
CA ARG A 278 7.28 -2.89 -9.98
C ARG A 278 6.95 -2.50 -8.55
N ARG A 279 6.25 -3.37 -7.84
CA ARG A 279 5.87 -3.13 -6.45
C ARG A 279 7.10 -3.10 -5.54
N GLU A 280 8.04 -4.04 -5.68
CA GLU A 280 9.25 -4.09 -4.88
C GLU A 280 10.26 -2.98 -5.25
N LEU A 281 10.25 -2.51 -6.50
CA LEU A 281 10.98 -1.30 -6.88
C LEU A 281 10.43 -0.05 -6.17
N ALA A 282 9.11 0.03 -5.96
CA ALA A 282 8.51 1.14 -5.23
C ALA A 282 8.86 1.09 -3.73
N ASP A 283 8.83 -0.09 -3.13
CA ASP A 283 9.29 -0.27 -1.75
C ASP A 283 10.78 0.08 -1.59
N ASN A 284 11.64 -0.36 -2.52
CA ASN A 284 13.05 0.01 -2.56
C ASN A 284 13.24 1.54 -2.66
N PHE A 285 12.50 2.20 -3.54
CA PHE A 285 12.57 3.65 -3.68
C PHE A 285 12.22 4.36 -2.37
N CYS A 286 11.09 4.03 -1.75
CA CYS A 286 10.66 4.69 -0.52
C CYS A 286 11.58 4.39 0.68
N PHE A 287 12.15 3.19 0.73
CA PHE A 287 13.05 2.81 1.82
C PHE A 287 14.40 3.55 1.77
N PHE A 288 15.00 3.64 0.60
CA PHE A 288 16.36 4.22 0.43
C PHE A 288 16.36 5.71 0.14
N ASN A 289 15.23 6.31 -0.30
CA ASN A 289 15.14 7.73 -0.57
C ASN A 289 14.38 8.46 0.54
N PRO A 290 15.06 9.24 1.41
CA PRO A 290 14.40 9.95 2.51
C PRO A 290 13.46 11.08 2.03
N HIS A 291 13.52 11.42 0.75
CA HIS A 291 12.73 12.50 0.13
C HIS A 291 11.64 11.99 -0.81
N TYR A 292 11.23 10.71 -0.71
CA TYR A 292 10.30 10.09 -1.66
C TYR A 292 8.96 10.83 -1.80
N ASP A 293 8.58 11.65 -0.83
CA ASP A 293 7.36 12.44 -0.76
C ASP A 293 7.55 13.94 -1.11
N SER A 294 8.67 14.28 -1.72
CA SER A 294 9.00 15.66 -2.09
C SER A 294 9.82 15.72 -3.38
N PRO A 295 9.88 16.89 -4.10
CA PRO A 295 10.60 17.01 -5.35
C PRO A 295 12.11 16.77 -5.28
N GLN A 296 12.69 16.75 -4.08
CA GLN A 296 14.09 16.38 -3.88
C GLN A 296 14.38 14.92 -4.29
N CYS A 297 13.35 14.06 -4.36
CA CYS A 297 13.51 12.69 -4.85
C CYS A 297 13.71 12.59 -6.37
N PHE A 298 13.42 13.63 -7.12
CA PHE A 298 13.52 13.61 -8.59
C PHE A 298 14.96 13.40 -9.04
N PRO A 299 15.21 12.64 -10.10
CA PRO A 299 16.56 12.53 -10.65
C PRO A 299 17.07 13.90 -11.14
N GLN A 300 18.36 14.12 -11.07
CA GLN A 300 18.99 15.41 -11.35
C GLN A 300 18.60 16.00 -12.74
N TRP A 301 18.44 15.12 -13.76
CA TRP A 301 18.01 15.58 -15.09
C TRP A 301 16.60 16.16 -15.06
N ALA A 302 15.69 15.57 -14.27
CA ALA A 302 14.32 16.05 -14.14
C ALA A 302 14.26 17.35 -13.33
N GLN A 303 15.00 17.45 -12.23
CA GLN A 303 15.10 18.70 -11.45
C GLN A 303 15.58 19.86 -12.34
N LYS A 304 16.64 19.65 -13.15
CA LYS A 304 17.18 20.68 -14.06
C LYS A 304 16.16 21.11 -15.10
N THR A 305 15.47 20.16 -15.73
CA THR A 305 14.52 20.49 -16.80
C THR A 305 13.27 21.16 -16.24
N LEU A 306 12.73 20.72 -15.09
CA LEU A 306 11.58 21.35 -14.43
C LEU A 306 11.92 22.77 -13.93
N ALA A 307 13.12 22.98 -13.41
CA ALA A 307 13.60 24.32 -13.03
C ALA A 307 13.69 25.26 -14.24
N LYS A 308 14.22 24.78 -15.40
CA LYS A 308 14.27 25.53 -16.65
C LYS A 308 12.89 25.96 -17.14
N HIS A 309 11.89 25.09 -17.00
CA HIS A 309 10.52 25.31 -17.48
C HIS A 309 9.56 25.84 -16.41
N ARG A 310 10.08 26.26 -15.24
CA ARG A 310 9.25 26.73 -14.12
C ARG A 310 8.42 27.96 -14.46
N ALA A 311 8.97 28.88 -15.23
CA ALA A 311 8.33 30.13 -15.64
C ALA A 311 7.49 30.01 -16.92
N ASP A 312 7.38 28.82 -17.50
CA ASP A 312 6.58 28.64 -18.70
C ASP A 312 5.11 28.99 -18.43
N PRO A 313 4.43 29.70 -19.34
CA PRO A 313 3.04 30.06 -19.18
C PRO A 313 2.15 28.82 -19.18
N ARG A 314 1.16 28.82 -18.29
CA ARG A 314 0.15 27.76 -18.20
C ARG A 314 -1.18 28.29 -18.71
N GLU A 315 -1.81 27.54 -19.59
CA GLU A 315 -3.12 27.89 -20.14
C GLU A 315 -4.20 27.86 -19.06
N HIS A 316 -4.09 26.90 -18.14
CA HIS A 316 -4.98 26.73 -17.00
C HIS A 316 -4.17 26.54 -15.72
N VAL A 317 -4.65 27.09 -14.62
CA VAL A 317 -4.13 26.86 -13.26
C VAL A 317 -5.32 26.64 -12.34
N TYR A 318 -5.31 25.51 -11.61
CA TYR A 318 -6.36 25.13 -10.68
C TYR A 318 -5.86 25.08 -9.24
N SER A 319 -6.73 25.45 -8.31
CA SER A 319 -6.54 25.27 -6.89
C SER A 319 -6.69 23.80 -6.48
N LEU A 320 -6.20 23.44 -5.30
CA LEU A 320 -6.40 22.10 -4.75
C LEU A 320 -7.88 21.72 -4.66
N LYS A 321 -8.74 22.68 -4.30
CA LYS A 321 -10.20 22.47 -4.19
C LYS A 321 -10.84 22.14 -5.54
N GLU A 322 -10.46 22.84 -6.61
CA GLU A 322 -10.99 22.55 -7.95
C GLU A 322 -10.54 21.17 -8.44
N PHE A 323 -9.30 20.76 -8.15
CA PHE A 323 -8.84 19.39 -8.39
C PHE A 323 -9.62 18.38 -7.58
N GLU A 324 -9.82 18.63 -6.30
CA GLU A 324 -10.53 17.73 -5.39
C GLU A 324 -11.97 17.48 -5.82
N GLU A 325 -12.67 18.53 -6.27
CA GLU A 325 -14.05 18.48 -6.76
C GLU A 325 -14.17 17.87 -8.18
N GLY A 326 -13.04 17.71 -8.89
CA GLY A 326 -13.04 17.30 -10.29
C GLY A 326 -13.69 18.35 -11.19
N ASN A 327 -13.35 19.62 -10.95
CA ASN A 327 -13.91 20.80 -11.62
C ASN A 327 -12.85 21.49 -12.48
N THR A 328 -12.32 20.76 -13.47
CA THR A 328 -11.40 21.30 -14.49
C THR A 328 -12.09 21.34 -15.86
N HIS A 329 -11.42 21.96 -16.84
CA HIS A 329 -11.90 21.96 -18.24
C HIS A 329 -11.83 20.59 -18.94
N ASP A 330 -11.09 19.62 -18.36
CA ASP A 330 -10.84 18.31 -18.96
C ASP A 330 -11.76 17.25 -18.34
N SER A 331 -12.82 16.90 -19.06
CA SER A 331 -13.81 15.91 -18.61
C SER A 331 -13.23 14.52 -18.34
N LEU A 332 -12.15 14.14 -19.04
CA LEU A 332 -11.44 12.86 -18.79
C LEU A 332 -10.73 12.89 -17.45
N TRP A 333 -10.07 14.00 -17.13
CA TRP A 333 -9.42 14.20 -15.85
C TRP A 333 -10.42 14.23 -14.70
N ASN A 334 -11.53 14.96 -14.89
CA ASN A 334 -12.60 15.05 -13.90
C ASN A 334 -13.20 13.66 -13.62
N ALA A 335 -13.45 12.85 -14.65
CA ALA A 335 -13.92 11.47 -14.47
C ALA A 335 -12.93 10.63 -13.68
N ALA A 336 -11.61 10.74 -13.94
CA ALA A 336 -10.59 10.01 -13.18
C ALA A 336 -10.57 10.42 -11.69
N GLN A 337 -10.73 11.73 -11.41
CA GLN A 337 -10.84 12.23 -10.03
C GLN A 337 -12.13 11.73 -9.36
N TRP A 338 -13.26 11.72 -10.05
CA TRP A 338 -14.50 11.17 -9.51
C TRP A 338 -14.42 9.66 -9.25
N GLU A 339 -13.74 8.89 -10.12
CA GLU A 339 -13.46 7.47 -9.86
C GLU A 339 -12.72 7.30 -8.53
N LEU A 340 -11.67 8.10 -8.30
CA LEU A 340 -10.90 8.07 -7.07
C LEU A 340 -11.74 8.43 -5.84
N VAL A 341 -12.49 9.52 -5.91
CA VAL A 341 -13.30 10.04 -4.79
C VAL A 341 -14.44 9.09 -4.44
N HIS A 342 -15.18 8.59 -5.42
CA HIS A 342 -16.40 7.81 -5.19
C HIS A 342 -16.16 6.30 -5.07
N GLN A 343 -15.11 5.76 -5.72
CA GLN A 343 -14.83 4.32 -5.68
C GLN A 343 -13.63 3.97 -4.78
N GLY A 344 -12.88 4.96 -4.28
CA GLY A 344 -11.67 4.73 -3.48
C GLY A 344 -10.50 4.15 -4.27
N LYS A 345 -10.59 4.15 -5.60
CA LYS A 345 -9.55 3.63 -6.49
C LYS A 345 -9.70 4.27 -7.88
N MET A 346 -8.57 4.55 -8.51
CA MET A 346 -8.50 5.03 -9.88
C MET A 346 -7.76 4.01 -10.75
N HIS A 347 -8.21 3.84 -11.99
CA HIS A 347 -7.53 2.97 -12.96
C HIS A 347 -6.06 3.35 -13.16
N GLY A 348 -5.13 2.38 -13.18
CA GLY A 348 -3.68 2.63 -13.21
C GLY A 348 -3.19 3.51 -14.37
N TYR A 349 -3.76 3.34 -15.59
CA TYR A 349 -3.46 4.21 -16.71
C TYR A 349 -3.93 5.65 -16.45
N MET A 350 -5.10 5.81 -15.83
CA MET A 350 -5.65 7.14 -15.52
C MET A 350 -4.85 7.84 -14.42
N ARG A 351 -4.27 7.12 -13.45
CA ARG A 351 -3.36 7.72 -12.44
C ARG A 351 -2.17 8.43 -13.10
N MET A 352 -1.62 7.86 -14.17
CA MET A 352 -0.52 8.50 -14.90
C MET A 352 -0.98 9.79 -15.60
N TYR A 353 -2.12 9.74 -16.31
CA TYR A 353 -2.71 10.90 -16.97
C TYR A 353 -3.05 12.00 -15.95
N TRP A 354 -3.72 11.62 -14.91
CA TRP A 354 -4.18 12.47 -13.81
C TRP A 354 -3.02 13.24 -13.16
N ALA A 355 -1.96 12.56 -12.72
CA ALA A 355 -0.82 13.21 -12.07
C ALA A 355 -0.03 14.11 -13.02
N LYS A 356 0.09 13.74 -14.31
CA LYS A 356 0.74 14.59 -15.31
C LYS A 356 -0.05 15.86 -15.60
N LYS A 357 -1.36 15.80 -15.58
CA LYS A 357 -2.22 16.98 -15.73
C LYS A 357 -2.17 17.88 -14.50
N ILE A 358 -2.01 17.35 -13.31
CA ILE A 358 -1.74 18.16 -12.11
C ILE A 358 -0.43 18.97 -12.30
N LEU A 359 0.64 18.36 -12.83
CA LEU A 359 1.87 19.12 -13.16
C LEU A 359 1.60 20.22 -14.19
N GLU A 360 0.81 19.94 -15.22
CA GLU A 360 0.50 20.90 -16.28
C GLU A 360 -0.28 22.10 -15.76
N TRP A 361 -1.16 21.91 -14.76
CA TRP A 361 -2.14 22.88 -14.32
C TRP A 361 -1.90 23.43 -12.90
N THR A 362 -0.72 23.26 -12.35
CA THR A 362 -0.27 23.90 -11.10
C THR A 362 0.84 24.89 -11.36
N ALA A 363 1.00 25.88 -10.49
CA ALA A 363 2.01 26.92 -10.65
C ALA A 363 3.45 26.36 -10.59
N THR A 364 3.66 25.34 -9.73
CA THR A 364 5.00 24.79 -9.49
C THR A 364 4.99 23.26 -9.41
N PRO A 365 6.11 22.58 -9.73
CA PRO A 365 6.25 21.14 -9.54
C PRO A 365 6.07 20.71 -8.06
N GLU A 366 6.42 21.58 -7.12
CA GLU A 366 6.23 21.37 -5.68
C GLU A 366 4.74 21.29 -5.33
N ASP A 367 3.95 22.23 -5.84
CA ASP A 367 2.49 22.21 -5.66
C ASP A 367 1.88 21.00 -6.36
N ALA A 368 2.34 20.67 -7.55
CA ALA A 368 1.89 19.49 -8.28
C ALA A 368 2.06 18.21 -7.46
N MET A 369 3.25 18.01 -6.90
CA MET A 369 3.53 16.82 -6.09
C MET A 369 2.72 16.81 -4.80
N ARG A 370 2.62 17.94 -4.11
CA ARG A 370 1.84 18.10 -2.88
C ARG A 370 0.36 17.81 -3.12
N TYR A 371 -0.23 18.35 -4.20
CA TYR A 371 -1.63 18.11 -4.55
C TYR A 371 -1.89 16.66 -4.94
N ALA A 372 -1.03 16.07 -5.76
CA ALA A 372 -1.18 14.68 -6.17
C ALA A 372 -1.05 13.71 -4.99
N ILE A 373 -0.11 13.93 -4.07
CA ILE A 373 0.03 13.12 -2.85
C ILE A 373 -1.21 13.29 -1.97
N TYR A 374 -1.63 14.52 -1.70
CA TYR A 374 -2.80 14.80 -0.87
C TYR A 374 -4.06 14.10 -1.41
N LEU A 375 -4.36 14.27 -2.69
CA LEU A 375 -5.55 13.67 -3.32
C LEU A 375 -5.47 12.14 -3.33
N ASN A 376 -4.30 11.57 -3.62
CA ASN A 376 -4.10 10.12 -3.58
C ASN A 376 -4.30 9.59 -2.16
N ASP A 377 -3.64 10.19 -1.17
CA ASP A 377 -3.62 9.68 0.20
C ASP A 377 -4.95 9.91 0.93
N THR A 378 -5.69 10.95 0.55
CA THR A 378 -7.03 11.21 1.09
C THR A 378 -8.07 10.25 0.51
N TYR A 379 -8.06 10.01 -0.82
CA TYR A 379 -9.17 9.38 -1.51
C TYR A 379 -8.92 7.94 -1.98
N SER A 380 -7.67 7.49 -2.09
CA SER A 380 -7.38 6.10 -2.47
C SER A 380 -7.41 5.15 -1.27
N LEU A 381 -8.06 3.99 -1.39
CA LEU A 381 -7.97 2.93 -0.39
C LEU A 381 -6.55 2.38 -0.25
N ASP A 382 -5.78 2.41 -1.35
CA ASP A 382 -4.36 2.10 -1.40
C ASP A 382 -3.48 3.37 -1.37
N GLY A 383 -3.93 4.45 -0.74
CA GLY A 383 -3.15 5.64 -0.44
C GLY A 383 -2.16 5.42 0.71
N VAL A 384 -1.25 6.38 0.95
CA VAL A 384 -0.14 6.22 1.91
C VAL A 384 0.64 4.92 1.66
N ASP A 385 0.98 4.67 0.39
CA ASP A 385 1.66 3.45 -0.05
C ASP A 385 2.87 3.78 -0.93
N ALA A 386 3.88 2.92 -0.90
CA ALA A 386 5.10 3.09 -1.70
C ALA A 386 4.80 3.22 -3.20
N ASN A 387 3.81 2.48 -3.71
CA ASN A 387 3.38 2.58 -5.12
C ASN A 387 2.72 3.92 -5.43
N GLY A 388 1.97 4.50 -4.48
CA GLY A 388 1.37 5.83 -4.61
C GLY A 388 2.43 6.92 -4.76
N TYR A 389 3.36 6.99 -3.81
CA TYR A 389 4.48 7.95 -3.85
C TYR A 389 5.36 7.79 -5.08
N THR A 390 5.72 6.54 -5.41
CA THR A 390 6.52 6.24 -6.61
C THR A 390 5.79 6.62 -7.89
N GLY A 391 4.49 6.35 -7.99
CA GLY A 391 3.67 6.69 -9.15
C GLY A 391 3.54 8.19 -9.36
N VAL A 392 3.37 8.97 -8.29
CA VAL A 392 3.38 10.44 -8.31
C VAL A 392 4.75 10.96 -8.73
N ALA A 393 5.83 10.48 -8.09
CA ALA A 393 7.20 10.89 -8.41
C ALA A 393 7.62 10.51 -9.84
N TRP A 394 7.19 9.35 -10.34
CA TRP A 394 7.37 8.96 -11.74
C TRP A 394 6.63 9.91 -12.69
N SER A 395 5.39 10.23 -12.37
CA SER A 395 4.53 11.02 -13.25
C SER A 395 4.98 12.48 -13.32
N ILE A 396 5.35 13.09 -12.21
CA ILE A 396 5.70 14.52 -12.10
C ILE A 396 7.19 14.73 -12.29
N GLY A 397 8.03 13.87 -11.69
CA GLY A 397 9.47 14.05 -11.59
C GLY A 397 10.33 13.04 -12.36
N GLY A 398 9.72 12.12 -13.13
CA GLY A 398 10.47 11.17 -13.97
C GLY A 398 11.30 10.14 -13.19
N VAL A 399 10.97 9.86 -11.91
CA VAL A 399 11.59 8.77 -11.14
C VAL A 399 11.39 7.45 -11.88
N HIS A 400 12.43 6.63 -12.01
CA HIS A 400 12.43 5.37 -12.76
C HIS A 400 12.16 5.50 -14.27
N ASP A 401 12.17 6.73 -14.82
CA ASP A 401 12.02 7.00 -16.26
C ASP A 401 13.33 7.58 -16.85
N ARG A 402 13.29 7.94 -18.10
CA ARG A 402 14.37 8.58 -18.86
C ARG A 402 13.88 9.89 -19.45
N PRO A 403 14.78 10.80 -19.86
CA PRO A 403 14.41 12.01 -20.59
C PRO A 403 13.70 11.70 -21.91
N TRP A 404 12.67 12.50 -22.20
CA TRP A 404 11.89 12.49 -23.43
C TRP A 404 12.09 13.78 -24.21
N ARG A 405 11.41 13.93 -25.35
CA ARG A 405 11.43 15.17 -26.12
C ARG A 405 10.94 16.34 -25.27
N GLU A 406 11.72 17.40 -25.24
CA GLU A 406 11.45 18.64 -24.49
C GLU A 406 10.13 19.31 -24.91
N ARG A 407 9.38 19.81 -23.94
CA ARG A 407 8.10 20.52 -24.11
C ARG A 407 7.95 21.58 -23.03
N ALA A 408 7.15 22.60 -23.31
CA ALA A 408 6.76 23.58 -22.30
C ALA A 408 6.19 22.88 -21.05
N ILE A 409 6.44 23.45 -19.87
CA ILE A 409 6.04 23.01 -18.54
C ILE A 409 6.71 21.69 -18.10
N PHE A 410 6.68 20.66 -18.95
CA PHE A 410 7.21 19.32 -18.67
C PHE A 410 8.74 19.21 -18.83
N GLY A 411 9.32 20.14 -19.60
CA GLY A 411 10.69 19.95 -20.05
C GLY A 411 10.86 18.59 -20.74
N THR A 412 11.80 17.79 -20.25
CA THR A 412 12.05 16.42 -20.77
C THR A 412 11.34 15.32 -19.96
N VAL A 413 10.46 15.67 -19.02
CA VAL A 413 9.59 14.68 -18.35
C VAL A 413 8.56 14.17 -19.35
N ARG A 414 8.27 12.88 -19.29
CA ARG A 414 7.27 12.22 -20.14
C ARG A 414 5.91 12.91 -20.07
N TYR A 415 5.34 13.18 -21.23
CA TYR A 415 4.08 13.89 -21.40
C TYR A 415 2.92 12.95 -21.76
N MET A 416 1.72 13.29 -21.32
CA MET A 416 0.47 12.66 -21.75
C MET A 416 -0.58 13.73 -22.03
N ASN A 417 -1.42 13.53 -23.05
CA ASN A 417 -2.50 14.42 -23.39
C ASN A 417 -3.79 13.70 -23.79
N TYR A 418 -4.88 14.45 -23.85
CA TYR A 418 -6.21 13.96 -24.22
C TYR A 418 -6.24 13.27 -25.58
N ALA A 419 -5.61 13.85 -26.60
CA ALA A 419 -5.53 13.25 -27.94
C ALA A 419 -4.79 11.89 -27.93
N GLY A 420 -3.77 11.75 -27.08
CA GLY A 420 -3.07 10.48 -26.87
C GLY A 420 -3.95 9.44 -26.18
N ALA A 421 -4.76 9.83 -25.21
CA ALA A 421 -5.73 8.96 -24.56
C ALA A 421 -6.80 8.48 -25.55
N LYS A 422 -7.38 9.38 -26.37
CA LYS A 422 -8.37 9.04 -27.43
C LYS A 422 -7.85 8.00 -28.43
N ARG A 423 -6.55 7.97 -28.71
CA ARG A 423 -5.96 6.95 -29.60
C ARG A 423 -5.83 5.59 -28.94
N LYS A 424 -5.82 5.53 -27.62
CA LYS A 424 -5.62 4.29 -26.85
C LYS A 424 -6.92 3.58 -26.49
N PHE A 425 -7.95 4.35 -26.13
CA PHE A 425 -9.23 3.80 -25.70
C PHE A 425 -10.39 4.77 -26.00
N LYS A 426 -11.61 4.29 -25.87
CA LYS A 426 -12.83 5.09 -26.07
C LYS A 426 -13.10 5.98 -24.85
N VAL A 427 -12.53 7.19 -24.87
CA VAL A 427 -12.57 8.15 -23.75
C VAL A 427 -14.00 8.44 -23.30
N ASP A 428 -14.94 8.65 -24.24
CA ASP A 428 -16.32 8.97 -23.92
C ASP A 428 -17.03 7.83 -23.16
N VAL A 429 -16.70 6.57 -23.48
CA VAL A 429 -17.21 5.40 -22.76
C VAL A 429 -16.73 5.37 -21.31
N TYR A 430 -15.44 5.69 -21.08
CA TYR A 430 -14.91 5.78 -19.71
C TYR A 430 -15.56 6.90 -18.92
N ILE A 431 -15.69 8.11 -19.51
CA ILE A 431 -16.32 9.27 -18.87
C ILE A 431 -17.77 8.94 -18.49
N GLN A 432 -18.55 8.39 -19.41
CA GLN A 432 -19.95 8.00 -19.16
C GLN A 432 -20.07 6.96 -18.04
N LYS A 433 -19.23 5.91 -18.09
CA LYS A 433 -19.20 4.85 -17.07
C LYS A 433 -18.98 5.44 -15.67
N ILE A 434 -17.99 6.35 -15.54
CA ILE A 434 -17.68 6.94 -14.24
C ILE A 434 -18.72 7.95 -13.79
N ALA A 435 -19.23 8.78 -14.68
CA ALA A 435 -20.31 9.74 -14.36
C ALA A 435 -21.55 9.01 -13.82
N MET A 436 -21.98 7.93 -14.47
CA MET A 436 -23.10 7.10 -14.00
C MET A 436 -22.83 6.50 -12.62
N ALA A 437 -21.62 5.92 -12.41
CA ALA A 437 -21.24 5.30 -11.15
C ALA A 437 -21.11 6.32 -9.99
N SER A 438 -20.79 7.58 -10.32
CA SER A 438 -20.62 8.67 -9.34
C SER A 438 -21.86 9.53 -9.14
N GLY A 439 -22.97 9.27 -9.85
CA GLY A 439 -24.19 10.09 -9.82
C GLY A 439 -23.96 11.52 -10.33
N ARG A 440 -22.93 11.74 -11.18
CA ARG A 440 -22.60 13.06 -11.74
C ARG A 440 -23.26 13.23 -13.12
N LEU A 441 -23.83 14.40 -13.36
CA LEU A 441 -24.32 14.77 -14.68
C LEU A 441 -23.12 15.16 -15.58
N LEU A 442 -23.11 14.63 -16.81
CA LEU A 442 -22.20 15.12 -17.84
C LEU A 442 -22.75 16.46 -18.34
N THR A 443 -22.15 17.55 -17.94
CA THR A 443 -22.44 18.90 -18.49
C THR A 443 -21.63 19.15 -19.75
#